data_fbfeb0654a7255a36f2994f5bbf89881
#
_entry.id   fbfeb0654a7255a36f2994f5bbf89881
#
_cell.length_a   1.000
_cell.length_b   1.000
_cell.length_c   1.000
_cell.angle_alpha   90.00
_cell.angle_beta   90.00
_cell.angle_gamma   90.00
#
_symmetry.space_group_name_H-M   'P 1'
#
loop_
_entity.id
_entity.type
_entity.pdbx_description
1 polymer ?
#
loop_
_entity_poly.entity_id
_entity_poly.type
_entity_poly.pdbx_seq_one_letter_code
_entity_poly.pdbx_strand_id
1 'polypeptide(L)'
;MMIRGIIFDYGGTIDSRGDHWSEVIFDQYMALGLPVSYEHFRPAYIEGERALARARVIMPWHNFHDVMLRKATVQMEYLKSQGMLQGVDADSVAADIAARCYEAARAAVAEARGVLEDLADELPLALVSNFYGNIDEVLRDFHIRHLFAGIAESAVLGIRKPDPRIFSVGCIILGLEPANVLVVGDSLSKDIVPAASIGCRTAWIRGRQWRGDAIPADAPTPCTLADIPQIIAADRL
;
A
#
# COMPACT_ATOMS: atom_id res chain seq x y z
N MET A 1 -3.26 -27.77 5.83
CA MET A 1 -3.14 -26.88 7.01
C MET A 1 -4.12 -25.74 6.82
N MET A 2 -4.86 -25.37 7.86
CA MET A 2 -5.96 -24.39 7.79
C MET A 2 -5.44 -22.97 8.09
N ILE A 3 -5.96 -21.96 7.38
CA ILE A 3 -5.70 -20.53 7.67
C ILE A 3 -6.27 -20.20 9.04
N ARG A 4 -5.45 -19.56 9.90
CA ARG A 4 -5.79 -19.18 11.27
C ARG A 4 -5.50 -17.72 11.58
N GLY A 5 -4.90 -17.00 10.66
CA GLY A 5 -4.65 -15.57 10.76
C GLY A 5 -4.28 -14.97 9.42
N ILE A 6 -4.41 -13.65 9.31
CA ILE A 6 -4.21 -12.95 8.04
C ILE A 6 -3.22 -11.80 8.26
N ILE A 7 -2.28 -11.66 7.33
CA ILE A 7 -1.40 -10.51 7.20
C ILE A 7 -1.84 -9.72 5.98
N PHE A 8 -2.13 -8.45 6.15
CA PHE A 8 -2.40 -7.52 5.05
C PHE A 8 -1.21 -6.62 4.77
N ASP A 9 -0.91 -6.36 3.51
CA ASP A 9 -0.26 -5.13 3.10
C ASP A 9 -1.26 -3.97 3.14
N TYR A 10 -0.74 -2.73 3.19
CA TYR A 10 -1.58 -1.53 3.20
C TYR A 10 -1.64 -0.84 1.85
N GLY A 11 -0.49 -0.32 1.39
CA GLY A 11 -0.40 0.55 0.22
C GLY A 11 -0.53 -0.20 -1.11
N GLY A 12 -1.58 0.05 -1.85
CA GLY A 12 -1.94 -0.75 -3.03
C GLY A 12 -3.02 -1.78 -2.74
N THR A 13 -3.05 -2.30 -1.52
CA THR A 13 -3.94 -3.40 -1.11
C THR A 13 -5.24 -2.90 -0.50
N ILE A 14 -5.15 -2.20 0.64
CA ILE A 14 -6.32 -1.71 1.39
C ILE A 14 -6.75 -0.34 0.88
N ASP A 15 -5.79 0.53 0.57
CA ASP A 15 -6.01 1.97 0.33
C ASP A 15 -6.23 2.35 -1.14
N SER A 16 -6.15 1.39 -2.07
CA SER A 16 -6.31 1.68 -3.51
C SER A 16 -6.89 0.53 -4.35
N ARG A 17 -7.52 -0.48 -3.71
CA ARG A 17 -8.22 -1.59 -4.40
C ARG A 17 -7.32 -2.41 -5.34
N GLY A 18 -6.04 -2.55 -5.03
CA GLY A 18 -5.06 -3.21 -5.88
C GLY A 18 -4.36 -2.31 -6.92
N ASP A 19 -4.78 -1.06 -7.04
CA ASP A 19 -4.12 -0.10 -7.93
C ASP A 19 -2.79 0.36 -7.34
N HIS A 20 -1.75 0.32 -8.14
CA HIS A 20 -0.46 0.88 -7.76
C HIS A 20 -0.56 2.41 -7.60
N TRP A 21 0.00 2.97 -6.55
CA TRP A 21 -0.12 4.40 -6.22
C TRP A 21 0.37 5.35 -7.34
N SER A 22 1.24 4.90 -8.23
CA SER A 22 1.60 5.71 -9.40
C SER A 22 0.40 5.96 -10.33
N GLU A 23 -0.50 4.98 -10.47
CA GLU A 23 -1.69 5.14 -11.31
C GLU A 23 -2.70 6.09 -10.64
N VAL A 24 -2.91 5.91 -9.33
CA VAL A 24 -3.83 6.77 -8.57
C VAL A 24 -3.37 8.23 -8.58
N ILE A 25 -2.08 8.50 -8.37
CA ILE A 25 -1.52 9.85 -8.41
C ILE A 25 -1.57 10.41 -9.83
N PHE A 26 -1.21 9.63 -10.84
CA PHE A 26 -1.25 10.11 -12.22
C PHE A 26 -2.67 10.48 -12.68
N ASP A 27 -3.69 9.76 -12.23
CA ASP A 27 -5.08 10.15 -12.46
C ASP A 27 -5.39 11.56 -11.93
N GLN A 28 -4.78 11.96 -10.79
CA GLN A 28 -4.96 13.31 -10.26
C GLN A 28 -4.25 14.37 -11.12
N TYR A 29 -3.08 14.04 -11.69
CA TYR A 29 -2.43 14.91 -12.67
C TYR A 29 -3.31 15.16 -13.88
N MET A 30 -3.95 14.10 -14.40
CA MET A 30 -4.86 14.23 -15.54
C MET A 30 -6.12 15.00 -15.18
N ALA A 31 -6.70 14.75 -14.01
CA ALA A 31 -7.89 15.44 -13.53
C ALA A 31 -7.68 16.94 -13.30
N LEU A 32 -6.45 17.34 -12.96
CA LEU A 32 -6.03 18.73 -12.80
C LEU A 32 -5.57 19.38 -14.13
N GLY A 33 -5.57 18.64 -15.23
CA GLY A 33 -5.15 19.14 -16.54
C GLY A 33 -3.67 19.50 -16.62
N LEU A 34 -2.82 18.86 -15.83
CA LEU A 34 -1.37 19.14 -15.86
C LEU A 34 -0.76 18.71 -17.19
N PRO A 35 0.11 19.55 -17.81
CA PRO A 35 0.74 19.22 -19.08
C PRO A 35 1.93 18.27 -18.91
N VAL A 36 1.70 17.14 -18.22
CA VAL A 36 2.74 16.17 -17.87
C VAL A 36 2.35 14.80 -18.41
N SER A 37 3.13 14.26 -19.35
CA SER A 37 2.94 12.89 -19.82
C SER A 37 3.34 11.87 -18.75
N TYR A 38 2.87 10.63 -18.89
CA TYR A 38 3.27 9.56 -17.96
C TYR A 38 4.78 9.31 -17.92
N GLU A 39 5.46 9.46 -19.05
CA GLU A 39 6.92 9.31 -19.14
C GLU A 39 7.66 10.34 -18.29
N HIS A 40 7.16 11.56 -18.22
CA HIS A 40 7.72 12.62 -17.38
C HIS A 40 7.27 12.52 -15.91
N PHE A 41 6.05 12.05 -15.66
CA PHE A 41 5.57 11.77 -14.32
C PHE A 41 6.36 10.68 -13.62
N ARG A 42 6.72 9.60 -14.33
CA ARG A 42 7.39 8.44 -13.76
C ARG A 42 8.67 8.77 -12.98
N PRO A 43 9.64 9.55 -13.51
CA PRO A 43 10.80 9.97 -12.72
C PRO A 43 10.44 10.83 -11.52
N ALA A 44 9.44 11.72 -11.62
CA ALA A 44 8.98 12.54 -10.51
C ALA A 44 8.38 11.67 -9.38
N TYR A 45 7.59 10.67 -9.73
CA TYR A 45 7.06 9.68 -8.78
C TYR A 45 8.17 8.95 -8.04
N ILE A 46 9.17 8.44 -8.78
CA ILE A 46 10.32 7.73 -8.19
C ILE A 46 11.11 8.64 -7.25
N GLU A 47 11.30 9.91 -7.61
CA GLU A 47 12.01 10.87 -6.75
C GLU A 47 11.21 11.15 -5.47
N GLY A 48 9.89 11.29 -5.55
CA GLY A 48 9.01 11.39 -4.38
C GLY A 48 9.18 10.21 -3.42
N GLU A 49 9.13 8.97 -3.94
CA GLU A 49 9.35 7.76 -3.13
C GLU A 49 10.74 7.73 -2.47
N ARG A 50 11.77 8.08 -3.24
CA ARG A 50 13.15 8.11 -2.75
C ARG A 50 13.37 9.19 -1.70
N ALA A 51 12.83 10.38 -1.87
CA ALA A 51 12.98 11.50 -0.95
C ALA A 51 12.40 11.15 0.42
N LEU A 52 11.18 10.58 0.45
CA LEU A 52 10.53 10.16 1.69
C LEU A 52 11.26 8.99 2.38
N ALA A 53 11.93 8.13 1.60
CA ALA A 53 12.69 7.01 2.15
C ALA A 53 14.09 7.41 2.69
N ARG A 54 14.71 8.46 2.12
CA ARG A 54 16.06 8.90 2.50
C ARG A 54 16.10 9.79 3.73
N ALA A 55 15.14 10.68 3.86
CA ALA A 55 15.10 11.65 4.93
C ALA A 55 13.86 11.41 5.81
N ARG A 56 14.02 11.49 7.12
CA ARG A 56 12.90 11.39 8.06
C ARG A 56 12.07 12.68 8.02
N VAL A 57 11.39 12.91 6.88
CA VAL A 57 10.50 14.06 6.66
C VAL A 57 9.05 13.75 7.05
N ILE A 58 8.72 12.47 7.19
CA ILE A 58 7.44 12.00 7.71
C ILE A 58 7.62 11.73 9.20
N MET A 59 6.77 12.35 10.00
CA MET A 59 6.78 12.22 11.46
C MET A 59 5.70 11.23 11.90
N PRO A 60 5.87 10.57 13.07
CA PRO A 60 4.92 9.55 13.53
C PRO A 60 3.46 10.01 13.68
N TRP A 61 3.24 11.31 13.81
CA TRP A 61 1.92 11.93 13.94
C TRP A 61 1.34 12.47 12.63
N HIS A 62 2.03 12.33 11.51
CA HIS A 62 1.51 12.69 10.19
C HIS A 62 0.48 11.66 9.75
N ASN A 63 -0.66 12.12 9.26
CA ASN A 63 -1.67 11.28 8.64
C ASN A 63 -1.36 11.02 7.16
N PHE A 64 -2.27 10.35 6.45
CA PHE A 64 -2.06 10.00 5.04
C PHE A 64 -2.02 11.24 4.13
N HIS A 65 -2.80 12.28 4.44
CA HIS A 65 -2.77 13.55 3.70
C HIS A 65 -1.39 14.19 3.77
N ASP A 66 -0.76 14.22 4.95
CA ASP A 66 0.59 14.79 5.14
C ASP A 66 1.63 14.03 4.31
N VAL A 67 1.52 12.69 4.24
CA VAL A 67 2.40 11.86 3.39
C VAL A 67 2.23 12.24 1.92
N MET A 68 0.99 12.34 1.45
CA MET A 68 0.70 12.70 0.05
C MET A 68 1.14 14.11 -0.28
N LEU A 69 0.97 15.07 0.63
CA LEU A 69 1.43 16.44 0.45
C LEU A 69 2.95 16.50 0.26
N ARG A 70 3.71 15.84 1.14
CA ARG A 70 5.17 15.78 1.02
C ARG A 70 5.61 15.14 -0.29
N LYS A 71 4.97 14.04 -0.66
CA LYS A 71 5.26 13.33 -1.91
C LYS A 71 4.94 14.20 -3.14
N ALA A 72 3.78 14.84 -3.18
CA ALA A 72 3.37 15.71 -4.27
C ALA A 72 4.28 16.94 -4.38
N THR A 73 4.68 17.57 -3.25
CA THR A 73 5.63 18.68 -3.24
C THR A 73 6.93 18.30 -3.93
N VAL A 74 7.55 17.16 -3.56
CA VAL A 74 8.79 16.70 -4.19
C VAL A 74 8.60 16.43 -5.68
N GLN A 75 7.46 15.86 -6.08
CA GLN A 75 7.15 15.61 -7.48
C GLN A 75 7.02 16.94 -8.27
N MET A 76 6.33 17.93 -7.71
CA MET A 76 6.20 19.24 -8.35
C MET A 76 7.54 19.98 -8.45
N GLU A 77 8.36 19.94 -7.40
CA GLU A 77 9.72 20.51 -7.42
C GLU A 77 10.59 19.86 -8.50
N TYR A 78 10.54 18.54 -8.60
CA TYR A 78 11.24 17.80 -9.65
C TYR A 78 10.78 18.25 -11.04
N LEU A 79 9.49 18.23 -11.34
CA LEU A 79 8.95 18.63 -12.63
C LEU A 79 9.24 20.09 -12.98
N LYS A 80 9.19 20.98 -11.98
CA LYS A 80 9.59 22.40 -12.14
C LYS A 80 11.06 22.53 -12.51
N SER A 81 11.93 21.74 -11.86
CA SER A 81 13.36 21.72 -12.20
C SER A 81 13.65 21.24 -13.63
N GLN A 82 12.75 20.43 -14.18
CA GLN A 82 12.82 19.97 -15.58
C GLN A 82 12.14 20.94 -16.57
N GLY A 83 11.65 22.11 -16.10
CA GLY A 83 11.03 23.13 -16.94
C GLY A 83 9.60 22.81 -17.41
N MET A 84 8.95 21.81 -16.81
CA MET A 84 7.66 21.29 -17.29
C MET A 84 6.42 22.01 -16.72
N LEU A 85 6.55 22.80 -15.65
CA LEU A 85 5.43 23.45 -14.96
C LEU A 85 5.49 24.97 -15.12
N GLN A 86 5.72 25.47 -16.34
CA GLN A 86 5.74 26.91 -16.59
C GLN A 86 4.34 27.50 -16.35
N GLY A 87 4.29 28.56 -15.51
CA GLY A 87 3.03 29.22 -15.17
C GLY A 87 2.12 28.45 -14.21
N VAL A 88 2.56 27.30 -13.69
CA VAL A 88 1.82 26.50 -12.72
C VAL A 88 2.27 26.87 -11.31
N ASP A 89 1.32 27.11 -10.42
CA ASP A 89 1.56 27.22 -8.98
C ASP A 89 1.77 25.81 -8.39
N ALA A 90 3.03 25.44 -8.25
CA ALA A 90 3.42 24.09 -7.84
C ALA A 90 2.92 23.73 -6.42
N ASP A 91 2.87 24.70 -5.51
CA ASP A 91 2.45 24.49 -4.12
C ASP A 91 0.94 24.25 -4.05
N SER A 92 0.15 25.04 -4.77
CA SER A 92 -1.29 24.85 -4.88
C SER A 92 -1.64 23.51 -5.51
N VAL A 93 -0.95 23.15 -6.59
CA VAL A 93 -1.17 21.85 -7.27
C VAL A 93 -0.77 20.69 -6.37
N ALA A 94 0.33 20.77 -5.62
CA ALA A 94 0.72 19.72 -4.68
C ALA A 94 -0.34 19.52 -3.59
N ALA A 95 -0.92 20.59 -3.08
CA ALA A 95 -2.01 20.53 -2.10
C ALA A 95 -3.27 19.88 -2.69
N ASP A 96 -3.66 20.23 -3.92
CA ASP A 96 -4.80 19.64 -4.60
C ASP A 96 -4.61 18.13 -4.87
N ILE A 97 -3.41 17.72 -5.33
CA ILE A 97 -3.07 16.31 -5.52
C ILE A 97 -3.18 15.56 -4.19
N ALA A 98 -2.61 16.11 -3.11
CA ALA A 98 -2.64 15.49 -1.79
C ALA A 98 -4.07 15.28 -1.28
N ALA A 99 -4.91 16.32 -1.38
CA ALA A 99 -6.31 16.25 -0.98
C ALA A 99 -7.09 15.20 -1.77
N ARG A 100 -6.93 15.15 -3.10
CA ARG A 100 -7.58 14.17 -3.97
C ARG A 100 -7.11 12.73 -3.69
N CYS A 101 -5.79 12.52 -3.49
CA CYS A 101 -5.25 11.24 -3.13
C CYS A 101 -5.74 10.76 -1.76
N TYR A 102 -5.85 11.68 -0.79
CA TYR A 102 -6.42 11.37 0.52
C TYR A 102 -7.87 10.91 0.41
N GLU A 103 -8.71 11.62 -0.36
CA GLU A 103 -10.10 11.23 -0.59
C GLU A 103 -10.22 9.90 -1.34
N ALA A 104 -9.33 9.62 -2.29
CA ALA A 104 -9.31 8.33 -2.99
C ALA A 104 -8.98 7.19 -2.02
N ALA A 105 -7.97 7.36 -1.16
CA ALA A 105 -7.63 6.38 -0.13
C ALA A 105 -8.78 6.21 0.87
N ARG A 106 -9.37 7.32 1.35
CA ARG A 106 -10.50 7.29 2.28
C ARG A 106 -11.68 6.50 1.73
N ALA A 107 -12.00 6.67 0.45
CA ALA A 107 -13.06 5.92 -0.22
C ALA A 107 -12.71 4.43 -0.33
N ALA A 108 -11.48 4.08 -0.71
CA ALA A 108 -11.04 2.69 -0.81
C ALA A 108 -11.04 1.98 0.56
N VAL A 109 -10.52 2.65 1.60
CA VAL A 109 -10.52 2.11 2.97
C VAL A 109 -11.95 1.95 3.51
N ALA A 110 -12.86 2.87 3.20
CA ALA A 110 -14.26 2.76 3.62
C ALA A 110 -14.94 1.53 3.00
N GLU A 111 -14.62 1.20 1.74
CA GLU A 111 -15.11 -0.03 1.08
C GLU A 111 -14.45 -1.29 1.68
N ALA A 112 -13.15 -1.24 1.95
CA ALA A 112 -12.42 -2.36 2.53
C ALA A 112 -12.85 -2.67 3.97
N ARG A 113 -13.29 -1.66 4.71
CA ARG A 113 -13.54 -1.73 6.15
C ARG A 113 -14.53 -2.84 6.53
N GLY A 114 -15.64 -2.97 5.82
CA GLY A 114 -16.64 -4.01 6.14
C GLY A 114 -16.05 -5.42 6.05
N VAL A 115 -15.26 -5.69 4.99
CA VAL A 115 -14.58 -7.00 4.84
C VAL A 115 -13.53 -7.19 5.94
N LEU A 116 -12.78 -6.14 6.32
CA LEU A 116 -11.79 -6.24 7.38
C LEU A 116 -12.43 -6.47 8.75
N GLU A 117 -13.57 -5.83 9.04
CA GLU A 117 -14.36 -6.03 10.28
C GLU A 117 -14.85 -7.48 10.37
N ASP A 118 -15.49 -8.00 9.30
CA ASP A 118 -15.98 -9.38 9.26
C ASP A 118 -14.83 -10.40 9.46
N LEU A 119 -13.68 -10.14 8.84
CA LEU A 119 -12.50 -11.01 9.00
C LEU A 119 -11.89 -10.91 10.39
N ALA A 120 -11.87 -9.72 11.01
CA ALA A 120 -11.32 -9.51 12.35
C ALA A 120 -12.16 -10.17 13.44
N ASP A 121 -13.46 -10.33 13.22
CA ASP A 121 -14.36 -11.08 14.12
C ASP A 121 -14.04 -12.59 14.12
N GLU A 122 -13.47 -13.13 13.04
CA GLU A 122 -13.19 -14.56 12.91
C GLU A 122 -11.72 -14.93 13.15
N LEU A 123 -10.78 -14.07 12.72
CA LEU A 123 -9.35 -14.37 12.71
C LEU A 123 -8.52 -13.15 13.14
N PRO A 124 -7.40 -13.34 13.84
CA PRO A 124 -6.48 -12.24 14.13
C PRO A 124 -5.86 -11.70 12.84
N LEU A 125 -5.85 -10.37 12.70
CA LEU A 125 -5.26 -9.66 11.59
C LEU A 125 -3.97 -8.96 12.03
N ALA A 126 -2.95 -8.95 11.16
CA ALA A 126 -1.75 -8.14 11.30
C ALA A 126 -1.50 -7.33 10.03
N LEU A 127 -0.75 -6.24 10.15
CA LEU A 127 -0.34 -5.44 9.02
C LEU A 127 1.17 -5.57 8.80
N VAL A 128 1.61 -5.74 7.54
CA VAL A 128 3.02 -5.72 7.13
C VAL A 128 3.18 -4.74 5.99
N SER A 129 3.80 -3.59 6.23
CA SER A 129 3.88 -2.53 5.22
C SER A 129 5.27 -1.92 5.07
N ASN A 130 5.63 -1.61 3.83
CA ASN A 130 6.73 -0.69 3.54
C ASN A 130 6.21 0.74 3.67
N PHE A 131 6.45 1.37 4.82
CA PHE A 131 5.94 2.71 5.08
C PHE A 131 7.00 3.61 5.73
N TYR A 132 6.64 4.80 6.19
CA TYR A 132 7.56 5.89 6.53
C TYR A 132 7.70 6.14 8.05
N GLY A 133 7.19 5.27 8.92
CA GLY A 133 7.23 5.39 10.38
C GLY A 133 5.96 5.98 10.99
N ASN A 134 4.87 6.07 10.23
CA ASN A 134 3.62 6.69 10.66
C ASN A 134 2.37 5.87 10.29
N ILE A 135 2.51 4.61 9.88
CA ILE A 135 1.35 3.82 9.45
C ILE A 135 0.32 3.63 10.57
N ASP A 136 0.75 3.58 11.83
CA ASP A 136 -0.16 3.48 12.98
C ASP A 136 -1.12 4.68 13.04
N GLU A 137 -0.63 5.91 12.80
CA GLU A 137 -1.45 7.12 12.75
C GLU A 137 -2.36 7.13 11.52
N VAL A 138 -1.87 6.71 10.37
CA VAL A 138 -2.67 6.58 9.13
C VAL A 138 -3.86 5.64 9.35
N LEU A 139 -3.64 4.50 9.99
CA LEU A 139 -4.73 3.55 10.28
C LEU A 139 -5.72 4.09 11.31
N ARG A 140 -5.27 4.94 12.27
CA ARG A 140 -6.15 5.64 13.22
C ARG A 140 -7.00 6.69 12.53
N ASP A 141 -6.41 7.50 11.66
CA ASP A 141 -7.10 8.52 10.88
C ASP A 141 -8.21 7.90 10.01
N PHE A 142 -7.96 6.74 9.42
CA PHE A 142 -8.95 5.97 8.66
C PHE A 142 -9.85 5.05 9.52
N HIS A 143 -9.73 5.08 10.86
CA HIS A 143 -10.55 4.32 11.80
C HIS A 143 -10.52 2.79 11.63
N ILE A 144 -9.40 2.23 11.19
CA ILE A 144 -9.20 0.78 11.02
C ILE A 144 -8.06 0.20 11.88
N ARG A 145 -7.34 1.04 12.66
CA ARG A 145 -6.20 0.59 13.48
C ARG A 145 -6.57 -0.52 14.46
N HIS A 146 -7.74 -0.46 15.03
CA HIS A 146 -8.23 -1.40 16.04
C HIS A 146 -8.47 -2.81 15.50
N LEU A 147 -8.57 -2.99 14.18
CA LEU A 147 -8.79 -4.29 13.53
C LEU A 147 -7.51 -5.14 13.50
N PHE A 148 -6.34 -4.53 13.71
CA PHE A 148 -5.06 -5.21 13.62
C PHE A 148 -4.46 -5.46 15.01
N ALA A 149 -4.10 -6.72 15.30
CA ALA A 149 -3.41 -7.13 16.52
C ALA A 149 -2.03 -6.45 16.64
N GLY A 150 -1.37 -6.19 15.52
CA GLY A 150 -0.10 -5.47 15.49
C GLY A 150 0.34 -5.12 14.07
N ILE A 151 1.43 -4.36 13.99
CA ILE A 151 1.97 -3.80 12.76
C ILE A 151 3.47 -4.11 12.66
N ALA A 152 3.90 -4.64 11.53
CA ALA A 152 5.29 -4.74 11.12
C ALA A 152 5.58 -3.68 10.05
N GLU A 153 6.10 -2.54 10.46
CA GLU A 153 6.41 -1.41 9.58
C GLU A 153 7.90 -1.35 9.25
N SER A 154 8.24 -1.24 7.98
CA SER A 154 9.62 -1.30 7.51
C SER A 154 10.53 -0.21 8.10
N ALA A 155 10.04 1.01 8.24
CA ALA A 155 10.83 2.13 8.78
C ALA A 155 11.10 1.98 10.28
N VAL A 156 10.25 1.25 11.01
CA VAL A 156 10.42 0.98 12.44
C VAL A 156 11.34 -0.20 12.67
N LEU A 157 11.19 -1.26 11.86
CA LEU A 157 11.93 -2.51 12.03
C LEU A 157 13.31 -2.50 11.38
N GLY A 158 13.57 -1.60 10.44
CA GLY A 158 14.77 -1.65 9.61
C GLY A 158 14.80 -2.83 8.62
N ILE A 159 13.68 -3.55 8.48
CA ILE A 159 13.49 -4.66 7.53
C ILE A 159 12.41 -4.23 6.53
N ARG A 160 12.69 -4.39 5.24
CA ARG A 160 11.81 -3.90 4.17
C ARG A 160 11.49 -5.00 3.17
N LYS A 161 10.23 -5.13 2.74
CA LYS A 161 9.84 -5.96 1.59
C LYS A 161 10.71 -5.61 0.37
N PRO A 162 11.27 -6.55 -0.36
CA PRO A 162 10.92 -7.98 -0.42
C PRO A 162 11.66 -8.90 0.56
N ASP A 163 12.32 -8.40 1.60
CA ASP A 163 12.94 -9.27 2.60
C ASP A 163 11.85 -10.07 3.34
N PRO A 164 11.85 -11.42 3.23
CA PRO A 164 10.78 -12.25 3.80
C PRO A 164 10.72 -12.21 5.33
N ARG A 165 11.80 -11.78 5.99
CA ARG A 165 11.84 -11.66 7.45
C ARG A 165 10.76 -10.73 8.01
N ILE A 166 10.32 -9.73 7.24
CA ILE A 166 9.25 -8.84 7.69
C ILE A 166 7.91 -9.59 7.85
N PHE A 167 7.63 -10.59 7.00
CA PHE A 167 6.46 -11.46 7.13
C PHE A 167 6.60 -12.44 8.30
N SER A 168 7.83 -12.90 8.60
CA SER A 168 8.08 -13.68 9.83
C SER A 168 7.72 -12.87 11.08
N VAL A 169 8.02 -11.55 11.11
CA VAL A 169 7.57 -10.65 12.19
C VAL A 169 6.04 -10.59 12.25
N GLY A 170 5.36 -10.51 11.10
CA GLY A 170 3.89 -10.57 11.03
C GLY A 170 3.34 -11.88 11.62
N CYS A 171 3.94 -13.02 11.30
CA CYS A 171 3.58 -14.32 11.88
C CYS A 171 3.79 -14.34 13.41
N ILE A 172 4.88 -13.75 13.91
CA ILE A 172 5.14 -13.62 15.35
C ILE A 172 4.07 -12.76 16.04
N ILE A 173 3.67 -11.64 15.42
CA ILE A 173 2.58 -10.79 15.93
C ILE A 173 1.28 -11.59 16.10
N LEU A 174 0.98 -12.46 15.14
CA LEU A 174 -0.20 -13.33 15.18
C LEU A 174 -0.04 -14.55 16.11
N GLY A 175 1.18 -14.88 16.54
CA GLY A 175 1.48 -16.10 17.29
C GLY A 175 1.23 -17.37 16.47
N LEU A 176 1.46 -17.35 15.16
CA LEU A 176 1.14 -18.42 14.23
C LEU A 176 2.36 -18.85 13.41
N GLU A 177 2.39 -20.13 13.05
CA GLU A 177 3.34 -20.64 12.07
C GLU A 177 2.97 -20.13 10.66
N PRO A 178 3.95 -19.86 9.78
CA PRO A 178 3.71 -19.34 8.44
C PRO A 178 2.67 -20.14 7.64
N ALA A 179 2.67 -21.45 7.74
CA ALA A 179 1.74 -22.33 7.03
C ALA A 179 0.24 -22.15 7.43
N ASN A 180 -0.01 -21.47 8.54
CA ASN A 180 -1.36 -21.14 9.02
C ASN A 180 -1.74 -19.68 8.75
N VAL A 181 -0.91 -18.92 8.03
CA VAL A 181 -1.11 -17.49 7.75
C VAL A 181 -1.38 -17.30 6.26
N LEU A 182 -2.43 -16.49 5.97
CA LEU A 182 -2.69 -15.96 4.63
C LEU A 182 -2.09 -14.55 4.55
N VAL A 183 -1.23 -14.30 3.58
CA VAL A 183 -0.73 -12.96 3.26
C VAL A 183 -1.50 -12.41 2.07
N VAL A 184 -2.07 -11.23 2.24
CA VAL A 184 -2.87 -10.52 1.23
C VAL A 184 -2.11 -9.26 0.83
N GLY A 185 -1.77 -9.12 -0.45
CA GLY A 185 -1.00 -7.99 -0.96
C GLY A 185 -1.18 -7.77 -2.47
N ASP A 186 -0.80 -6.57 -2.96
CA ASP A 186 -0.94 -6.20 -4.37
C ASP A 186 0.31 -6.49 -5.21
N SER A 187 1.47 -6.63 -4.59
CA SER A 187 2.74 -6.78 -5.29
C SER A 187 3.25 -8.21 -5.32
N LEU A 188 3.38 -8.80 -6.51
CA LEU A 188 3.98 -10.13 -6.66
C LEU A 188 5.38 -10.18 -6.06
N SER A 189 6.22 -9.19 -6.37
CA SER A 189 7.63 -9.18 -5.95
C SER A 189 7.84 -8.77 -4.49
N LYS A 190 6.96 -7.94 -3.91
CA LYS A 190 7.12 -7.42 -2.55
C LYS A 190 6.30 -8.19 -1.51
N ASP A 191 5.17 -8.78 -1.90
CA ASP A 191 4.26 -9.45 -0.98
C ASP A 191 4.18 -10.96 -1.23
N ILE A 192 3.78 -11.36 -2.43
CA ILE A 192 3.39 -12.74 -2.72
C ILE A 192 4.61 -13.68 -2.69
N VAL A 193 5.64 -13.37 -3.49
CA VAL A 193 6.84 -14.22 -3.59
C VAL A 193 7.57 -14.34 -2.25
N PRO A 194 7.89 -13.24 -1.53
CA PRO A 194 8.60 -13.35 -0.25
C PRO A 194 7.76 -14.02 0.85
N ALA A 195 6.45 -13.79 0.91
CA ALA A 195 5.59 -14.48 1.87
C ALA A 195 5.52 -15.99 1.60
N ALA A 196 5.35 -16.38 0.33
CA ALA A 196 5.36 -17.78 -0.06
C ALA A 196 6.70 -18.47 0.24
N SER A 197 7.82 -17.75 0.13
CA SER A 197 9.16 -18.31 0.39
C SER A 197 9.39 -18.77 1.83
N ILE A 198 8.62 -18.24 2.78
CA ILE A 198 8.65 -18.67 4.19
C ILE A 198 7.52 -19.66 4.55
N GLY A 199 6.73 -20.06 3.56
CA GLY A 199 5.66 -21.04 3.72
C GLY A 199 4.27 -20.45 4.03
N CYS A 200 4.07 -19.13 3.94
CA CYS A 200 2.76 -18.53 4.02
C CYS A 200 1.92 -18.86 2.77
N ARG A 201 0.61 -18.93 2.96
CA ARG A 201 -0.35 -18.88 1.85
C ARG A 201 -0.50 -17.44 1.39
N THR A 202 -0.86 -17.23 0.14
CA THR A 202 -0.92 -15.88 -0.43
C THR A 202 -2.19 -15.67 -1.23
N ALA A 203 -2.71 -14.43 -1.18
CA ALA A 203 -3.78 -13.95 -2.04
C ALA A 203 -3.32 -12.64 -2.70
N TRP A 204 -3.34 -12.62 -4.02
CA TRP A 204 -2.86 -11.49 -4.79
C TRP A 204 -4.02 -10.57 -5.18
N ILE A 205 -4.09 -9.40 -4.55
CA ILE A 205 -5.03 -8.35 -4.93
C ILE A 205 -4.47 -7.61 -6.14
N ARG A 206 -5.25 -7.50 -7.21
CA ARG A 206 -4.75 -6.89 -8.43
C ARG A 206 -5.73 -5.87 -9.01
N GLY A 207 -5.26 -4.63 -9.06
CA GLY A 207 -5.80 -3.56 -9.89
C GLY A 207 -4.84 -3.19 -11.02
N ARG A 208 -4.76 -1.91 -11.37
CA ARG A 208 -3.79 -1.36 -12.32
C ARG A 208 -2.39 -1.42 -11.71
N GLN A 209 -1.48 -2.05 -12.43
CA GLN A 209 -0.09 -2.21 -11.99
C GLN A 209 0.79 -1.07 -12.52
N TRP A 210 2.01 -0.97 -12.01
CA TRP A 210 3.02 -0.09 -12.57
C TRP A 210 3.20 -0.36 -14.07
N ARG A 211 3.08 0.68 -14.91
CA ARG A 211 3.14 0.53 -16.36
C ARG A 211 4.49 0.02 -16.80
N GLY A 212 4.49 -1.07 -17.52
CA GLY A 212 5.68 -1.75 -18.01
C GLY A 212 6.12 -2.95 -17.18
N ASP A 213 5.49 -3.23 -16.03
CA ASP A 213 5.73 -4.47 -15.32
C ASP A 213 5.08 -5.64 -16.06
N ALA A 214 5.92 -6.62 -16.40
CA ALA A 214 5.44 -7.88 -16.99
C ALA A 214 4.85 -8.77 -15.89
N ILE A 215 3.69 -9.35 -16.17
CA ILE A 215 3.10 -10.38 -15.31
C ILE A 215 3.68 -11.73 -15.71
N PRO A 216 4.34 -12.47 -14.80
CA PRO A 216 4.79 -13.81 -15.09
C PRO A 216 3.63 -14.72 -15.51
N ALA A 217 3.89 -15.64 -16.43
CA ALA A 217 2.87 -16.58 -16.92
C ALA A 217 2.37 -17.56 -15.82
N ASP A 218 3.17 -17.76 -14.80
CA ASP A 218 2.90 -18.59 -13.62
C ASP A 218 2.42 -17.79 -12.41
N ALA A 219 2.07 -16.51 -12.59
CA ALA A 219 1.53 -15.69 -11.52
C ALA A 219 0.22 -16.32 -10.97
N PRO A 220 -0.04 -16.24 -9.65
CA PRO A 220 -1.28 -16.73 -9.08
C PRO A 220 -2.49 -16.00 -9.67
N THR A 221 -3.64 -16.66 -9.65
CA THR A 221 -4.90 -16.04 -10.06
C THR A 221 -5.18 -14.83 -9.16
N PRO A 222 -5.38 -13.63 -9.73
CA PRO A 222 -5.68 -12.46 -8.92
C PRO A 222 -7.09 -12.54 -8.33
N CYS A 223 -7.27 -11.89 -7.18
CA CYS A 223 -8.55 -11.74 -6.51
C CYS A 223 -8.76 -10.29 -6.08
N THR A 224 -9.92 -10.00 -5.54
CA THR A 224 -10.26 -8.75 -4.86
C THR A 224 -10.28 -8.96 -3.36
N LEU A 225 -10.33 -7.87 -2.59
CA LEU A 225 -10.44 -7.96 -1.14
C LEU A 225 -11.76 -8.67 -0.71
N ALA A 226 -12.83 -8.47 -1.48
CA ALA A 226 -14.12 -9.12 -1.25
C ALA A 226 -14.12 -10.64 -1.43
N ASP A 227 -13.12 -11.20 -2.12
CA ASP A 227 -12.99 -12.64 -2.32
C ASP A 227 -12.32 -13.35 -1.13
N ILE A 228 -11.65 -12.61 -0.23
CA ILE A 228 -10.86 -13.18 0.87
C ILE A 228 -11.69 -14.06 1.81
N PRO A 229 -12.91 -13.68 2.24
CA PRO A 229 -13.75 -14.55 3.07
C PRO A 229 -14.05 -15.89 2.41
N GLN A 230 -14.28 -15.93 1.08
CA GLN A 230 -14.54 -17.17 0.35
C GLN A 230 -13.28 -18.05 0.25
N ILE A 231 -12.11 -17.44 0.05
CA ILE A 231 -10.82 -18.16 0.03
C ILE A 231 -10.59 -18.85 1.37
N ILE A 232 -10.88 -18.17 2.49
CA ILE A 232 -10.75 -18.74 3.84
C ILE A 232 -11.78 -19.87 4.07
N ALA A 233 -13.03 -19.67 3.64
CA ALA A 233 -14.07 -20.68 3.77
C ALA A 233 -13.74 -21.96 3.00
N ALA A 234 -13.21 -21.82 1.78
CA ALA A 234 -12.80 -22.97 0.96
C ALA A 234 -11.61 -23.73 1.57
N ASP A 235 -10.78 -23.10 2.38
CA ASP A 235 -9.65 -23.70 3.07
C ASP A 235 -10.06 -24.57 4.29
N ARG A 236 -11.27 -24.37 4.80
CA ARG A 236 -11.83 -25.08 5.96
C ARG A 236 -12.52 -26.39 5.58
N LEU A 237 -12.76 -26.61 4.26
CA LEU A 237 -13.40 -27.83 3.72
C LEU A 237 -12.34 -28.89 3.35
#